data_28ab69c6115fb92a92dd415455a6651a
#
_entry.id   28ab69c6115fb92a92dd415455a6651a
#
_cell.length_a   1.000
_cell.length_b   1.000
_cell.length_c   1.000
_cell.angle_alpha   90.00
_cell.angle_beta   90.00
_cell.angle_gamma   90.00
#
_symmetry.space_group_name_H-M   'P 1'
#
loop_
_entity.id
_entity.type
_entity.pdbx_description
1 polymer ?
#
loop_
_entity_poly.entity_id
_entity_poly.type
_entity_poly.pdbx_seq_one_letter_code
_entity_poly.pdbx_strand_id
1 'polypeptide(L)'
;MAYTPRLTSAGIAGSRWYETQNPFYLAGYGMPNCTAYAFGRAWEIGDPNNQGINYPPLSTGNAEDWYGHADNWARGSTPKLGAIACYADGDFSGDGHVCVVEVIDTANNRCLVSESAYNGYYFRATHYINYTTGDYGYGNYTFQGYIYNPYASDDPGPDPPPGPGEGFDIWKFKRLIDKRKDRINTW
;
A
#
# COMPACT_ATOMS: atom_id res chain seq x y z
N MET A 1 6.97 -10.32 11.67
CA MET A 1 6.15 -11.22 10.81
C MET A 1 6.41 -10.81 9.37
N ALA A 2 6.40 -11.76 8.42
CA ALA A 2 6.52 -11.42 7.00
C ALA A 2 5.33 -10.54 6.58
N TYR A 3 5.55 -9.58 5.67
CA TYR A 3 4.51 -8.74 5.11
C TYR A 3 3.51 -9.59 4.32
N THR A 4 2.21 -9.31 4.51
CA THR A 4 1.14 -9.99 3.77
C THR A 4 0.45 -8.97 2.85
N PRO A 5 0.64 -9.08 1.52
CA PRO A 5 -0.01 -8.18 0.57
C PRO A 5 -1.54 -8.31 0.62
N ARG A 6 -2.24 -7.18 0.53
CA ARG A 6 -3.69 -7.15 0.38
C ARG A 6 -4.06 -7.12 -1.11
N LEU A 7 -4.51 -8.25 -1.63
CA LEU A 7 -4.86 -8.42 -3.03
C LEU A 7 -6.37 -8.57 -3.27
N THR A 8 -7.17 -8.55 -2.21
CA THR A 8 -8.63 -8.67 -2.27
C THR A 8 -9.31 -7.71 -1.30
N SER A 9 -10.58 -7.41 -1.53
CA SER A 9 -11.41 -6.60 -0.64
C SER A 9 -11.94 -7.35 0.57
N ALA A 10 -11.65 -8.64 0.72
CA ALA A 10 -12.13 -9.43 1.83
C ALA A 10 -11.72 -8.84 3.19
N GLY A 11 -12.66 -8.68 4.11
CA GLY A 11 -12.43 -8.14 5.45
C GLY A 11 -12.27 -6.61 5.52
N ILE A 12 -12.54 -5.86 4.45
CA ILE A 12 -12.62 -4.40 4.48
C ILE A 12 -13.92 -3.97 5.13
N ALA A 13 -15.06 -4.40 4.57
CA ALA A 13 -16.37 -4.01 5.06
C ALA A 13 -16.60 -4.48 6.50
N GLY A 14 -17.14 -3.60 7.33
CA GLY A 14 -17.43 -3.84 8.74
C GLY A 14 -16.22 -3.88 9.66
N SER A 15 -15.01 -3.72 9.13
CA SER A 15 -13.80 -3.80 9.95
C SER A 15 -13.55 -2.50 10.74
N ARG A 16 -12.79 -2.63 11.82
CA ARG A 16 -12.34 -1.48 12.62
C ARG A 16 -11.47 -0.55 11.80
N TRP A 17 -10.54 -1.09 11.06
CA TRP A 17 -9.51 -0.34 10.36
C TRP A 17 -10.05 0.54 9.23
N TYR A 18 -11.02 0.02 8.48
CA TYR A 18 -11.53 0.71 7.29
C TYR A 18 -12.86 1.43 7.51
N GLU A 19 -13.63 1.03 8.57
CA GLU A 19 -14.96 1.57 8.83
C GLU A 19 -15.14 1.97 10.29
N THR A 20 -15.50 1.05 11.18
CA THR A 20 -16.14 1.39 12.47
C THR A 20 -15.33 2.28 13.40
N GLN A 21 -14.02 2.38 13.25
CA GLN A 21 -13.13 3.27 14.01
C GLN A 21 -12.18 4.07 13.09
N ASN A 22 -12.35 3.99 11.78
CA ASN A 22 -11.59 4.79 10.83
C ASN A 22 -12.02 6.27 10.92
N PRO A 23 -11.10 7.24 11.06
CA PRO A 23 -11.46 8.65 11.26
C PRO A 23 -12.19 9.24 10.07
N PHE A 24 -11.88 8.81 8.85
CA PHE A 24 -12.59 9.25 7.64
C PHE A 24 -14.03 8.72 7.61
N TYR A 25 -14.24 7.45 7.98
CA TYR A 25 -15.58 6.87 8.07
C TYR A 25 -16.43 7.59 9.11
N LEU A 26 -15.87 7.86 10.30
CA LEU A 26 -16.56 8.58 11.38
C LEU A 26 -16.89 10.03 11.00
N ALA A 27 -16.09 10.64 10.13
CA ALA A 27 -16.34 11.98 9.59
C ALA A 27 -17.28 12.02 8.37
N GLY A 28 -17.79 10.85 7.91
CA GLY A 28 -18.68 10.76 6.74
C GLY A 28 -17.96 10.64 5.39
N TYR A 29 -16.63 10.47 5.39
CA TYR A 29 -15.78 10.31 4.20
C TYR A 29 -15.18 8.90 4.09
N GLY A 30 -15.93 7.89 4.52
CA GLY A 30 -15.49 6.50 4.49
C GLY A 30 -15.33 5.93 3.08
N MET A 31 -15.18 4.60 3.01
CA MET A 31 -15.05 3.90 1.73
C MET A 31 -16.27 4.07 0.82
N PRO A 32 -16.10 4.20 -0.51
CA PRO A 32 -14.85 4.24 -1.27
C PRO A 32 -14.14 5.60 -1.17
N ASN A 33 -12.89 5.61 -0.72
CA ASN A 33 -12.06 6.80 -0.59
C ASN A 33 -10.59 6.39 -0.42
N CYS A 34 -9.66 7.05 -1.11
CA CYS A 34 -8.23 6.73 -1.09
C CYS A 34 -7.62 6.92 0.31
N THR A 35 -7.95 8.03 0.99
CA THR A 35 -7.44 8.33 2.34
C THR A 35 -8.02 7.38 3.39
N ALA A 36 -9.34 7.11 3.34
CA ALA A 36 -9.96 6.12 4.24
C ALA A 36 -9.32 4.74 4.07
N TYR A 37 -9.09 4.33 2.82
CA TYR A 37 -8.44 3.06 2.51
C TYR A 37 -7.01 3.01 3.02
N ALA A 38 -6.16 3.98 2.62
CA ALA A 38 -4.74 3.97 2.98
C ALA A 38 -4.52 4.05 4.50
N PHE A 39 -5.34 4.84 5.22
CA PHE A 39 -5.35 4.87 6.69
C PHE A 39 -5.69 3.50 7.27
N GLY A 40 -6.77 2.89 6.79
CA GLY A 40 -7.20 1.57 7.24
C GLY A 40 -6.17 0.49 6.98
N ARG A 41 -5.54 0.49 5.80
CA ARG A 41 -4.48 -0.47 5.46
C ARG A 41 -3.23 -0.27 6.32
N ALA A 42 -2.83 0.97 6.56
CA ALA A 42 -1.71 1.27 7.44
C ALA A 42 -1.96 0.77 8.88
N TRP A 43 -3.17 0.91 9.37
CA TRP A 43 -3.56 0.40 10.69
C TRP A 43 -3.62 -1.13 10.72
N GLU A 44 -4.22 -1.76 9.72
CA GLU A 44 -4.27 -3.23 9.60
C GLU A 44 -2.86 -3.85 9.63
N ILE A 45 -1.87 -3.24 8.94
CA ILE A 45 -0.47 -3.69 8.98
C ILE A 45 0.08 -3.61 10.41
N GLY A 46 -0.23 -2.56 11.15
CA GLY A 46 0.23 -2.37 12.53
C GLY A 46 -0.53 -3.19 13.56
N ASP A 47 -1.75 -3.62 13.24
CA ASP A 47 -2.66 -4.33 14.15
C ASP A 47 -3.33 -5.54 13.48
N PRO A 48 -2.57 -6.51 12.95
CA PRO A 48 -3.11 -7.60 12.14
C PRO A 48 -4.08 -8.53 12.92
N ASN A 49 -4.05 -8.48 14.24
CA ASN A 49 -4.94 -9.25 15.11
C ASN A 49 -6.14 -8.46 15.62
N ASN A 50 -6.37 -7.25 15.11
CA ASN A 50 -7.52 -6.40 15.46
C ASN A 50 -7.66 -6.12 16.97
N GLN A 51 -6.54 -5.83 17.63
CA GLN A 51 -6.48 -5.57 19.08
C GLN A 51 -6.72 -4.09 19.45
N GLY A 52 -6.75 -3.18 18.46
CA GLY A 52 -6.89 -1.73 18.65
C GLY A 52 -5.61 -1.04 19.06
N ILE A 53 -4.47 -1.61 18.70
CA ILE A 53 -3.13 -1.03 18.93
C ILE A 53 -2.59 -0.37 17.66
N ASN A 54 -1.49 0.37 17.79
CA ASN A 54 -0.74 0.95 16.66
C ASN A 54 -1.60 1.80 15.71
N TYR A 55 -2.53 2.57 16.29
CA TYR A 55 -3.34 3.53 15.53
C TYR A 55 -2.44 4.49 14.76
N PRO A 56 -2.58 4.63 13.43
CA PRO A 56 -1.69 5.47 12.63
C PRO A 56 -1.84 6.96 12.99
N PRO A 57 -0.74 7.69 13.16
CA PRO A 57 -0.77 9.14 13.40
C PRO A 57 -0.89 9.96 12.11
N LEU A 58 -1.39 9.36 11.03
CA LEU A 58 -1.48 9.98 9.70
C LEU A 58 -2.45 11.16 9.67
N SER A 59 -2.29 12.04 8.67
CA SER A 59 -3.23 13.12 8.41
C SER A 59 -4.66 12.62 8.21
N THR A 60 -5.64 13.40 8.63
CA THR A 60 -7.07 13.21 8.33
C THR A 60 -7.58 14.20 7.28
N GLY A 61 -6.69 14.97 6.66
CA GLY A 61 -6.97 15.88 5.54
C GLY A 61 -6.93 15.19 4.18
N ASN A 62 -6.93 16.01 3.12
CA ASN A 62 -6.83 15.56 1.74
C ASN A 62 -5.52 14.80 1.48
N ALA A 63 -5.52 13.94 0.47
CA ALA A 63 -4.38 13.07 0.19
C ALA A 63 -3.10 13.84 -0.13
N GLU A 64 -3.17 14.98 -0.81
CA GLU A 64 -2.03 15.82 -1.15
C GLU A 64 -1.30 16.42 0.07
N ASP A 65 -2.00 16.54 1.22
CA ASP A 65 -1.42 17.06 2.46
C ASP A 65 -0.63 15.98 3.24
N TRP A 66 -0.81 14.71 2.92
CA TRP A 66 -0.29 13.61 3.72
C TRP A 66 1.23 13.59 3.79
N TYR A 67 1.90 13.80 2.66
CA TYR A 67 3.37 13.76 2.63
C TYR A 67 4.02 14.88 3.46
N GLY A 68 3.40 16.04 3.53
CA GLY A 68 3.85 17.19 4.32
C GLY A 68 3.45 17.14 5.80
N HIS A 69 2.55 16.24 6.19
CA HIS A 69 2.04 16.17 7.56
C HIS A 69 3.09 15.66 8.56
N ALA A 70 3.14 16.27 9.74
CA ALA A 70 4.09 15.92 10.81
C ALA A 70 3.55 14.78 11.68
N ASP A 71 3.69 13.53 11.23
CA ASP A 71 3.19 12.33 11.91
C ASP A 71 4.29 11.44 12.53
N ASN A 72 5.55 11.87 12.43
CA ASN A 72 6.74 11.15 12.89
C ASN A 72 7.05 9.82 12.16
N TRP A 73 6.32 9.48 11.11
CA TRP A 73 6.70 8.36 10.24
C TRP A 73 7.78 8.79 9.27
N ALA A 74 8.75 7.92 9.02
CA ALA A 74 9.82 8.20 8.08
C ALA A 74 9.29 8.32 6.65
N ARG A 75 9.96 9.16 5.84
CA ARG A 75 9.62 9.44 4.44
C ARG A 75 10.80 9.21 3.53
N GLY A 76 10.54 8.99 2.25
CA GLY A 76 11.59 8.87 1.24
C GLY A 76 11.05 8.65 -0.16
N SER A 77 11.96 8.46 -1.10
CA SER A 77 11.65 8.29 -2.53
C SER A 77 11.73 6.84 -3.01
N THR A 78 12.23 5.92 -2.18
CA THR A 78 12.35 4.50 -2.54
C THR A 78 11.16 3.72 -1.99
N PRO A 79 10.43 2.95 -2.80
CA PRO A 79 9.29 2.18 -2.30
C PRO A 79 9.71 1.10 -1.32
N LYS A 80 8.87 0.89 -0.29
CA LYS A 80 8.94 -0.22 0.66
C LYS A 80 7.58 -0.90 0.75
N LEU A 81 7.55 -2.17 1.14
CA LEU A 81 6.29 -2.88 1.38
C LEU A 81 5.48 -2.17 2.47
N GLY A 82 4.18 -2.01 2.25
CA GLY A 82 3.29 -1.31 3.17
C GLY A 82 3.47 0.22 3.24
N ALA A 83 4.39 0.78 2.43
CA ALA A 83 4.53 2.23 2.34
C ALA A 83 3.34 2.85 1.62
N ILE A 84 2.98 4.06 2.01
CA ILE A 84 1.94 4.86 1.37
C ILE A 84 2.61 5.74 0.32
N ALA A 85 2.30 5.55 -0.95
CA ALA A 85 2.68 6.45 -2.04
C ALA A 85 1.72 7.65 -2.06
N CYS A 86 2.28 8.86 -2.00
CA CYS A 86 1.53 10.11 -1.92
C CYS A 86 1.66 10.91 -3.21
N TYR A 87 0.55 11.46 -3.65
CA TYR A 87 0.44 12.24 -4.87
C TYR A 87 -0.34 13.52 -4.61
N ALA A 88 0.21 14.66 -5.04
CA ALA A 88 -0.56 15.88 -5.18
C ALA A 88 -1.31 15.88 -6.50
N ASP A 89 -2.42 16.62 -6.58
CA ASP A 89 -3.01 17.00 -7.86
C ASP A 89 -2.04 17.92 -8.62
N GLY A 90 -2.07 17.90 -9.95
CA GLY A 90 -1.05 18.55 -10.77
C GLY A 90 -0.92 20.06 -10.59
N ASP A 91 -1.95 20.71 -10.09
CA ASP A 91 -1.96 22.15 -9.75
C ASP A 91 -1.98 22.43 -8.24
N PHE A 92 -1.89 21.39 -7.40
CA PHE A 92 -1.97 21.46 -5.94
C PHE A 92 -3.25 22.14 -5.41
N SER A 93 -4.32 22.12 -6.18
CA SER A 93 -5.62 22.70 -5.82
C SER A 93 -6.70 21.65 -5.59
N GLY A 94 -6.37 20.37 -5.82
CA GLY A 94 -7.27 19.24 -5.73
C GLY A 94 -7.13 18.46 -4.42
N ASP A 95 -7.63 17.24 -4.46
CA ASP A 95 -7.64 16.35 -3.30
C ASP A 95 -6.41 15.42 -3.26
N GLY A 96 -5.67 15.31 -4.38
CA GLY A 96 -4.54 14.38 -4.54
C GLY A 96 -4.97 12.91 -4.53
N HIS A 97 -3.99 12.01 -4.32
CA HIS A 97 -4.24 10.58 -4.20
C HIS A 97 -3.22 9.90 -3.29
N VAL A 98 -3.63 8.82 -2.64
CA VAL A 98 -2.75 7.92 -1.89
C VAL A 98 -3.09 6.47 -2.18
N CYS A 99 -2.04 5.64 -2.30
CA CYS A 99 -2.17 4.19 -2.44
C CYS A 99 -1.09 3.47 -1.62
N VAL A 100 -1.26 2.17 -1.38
CA VAL A 100 -0.35 1.40 -0.53
C VAL A 100 0.44 0.40 -1.37
N VAL A 101 1.75 0.36 -1.21
CA VAL A 101 2.65 -0.57 -1.90
C VAL A 101 2.49 -1.97 -1.33
N GLU A 102 1.98 -2.89 -2.15
CA GLU A 102 1.74 -4.27 -1.75
C GLU A 102 2.83 -5.24 -2.23
N VAL A 103 3.40 -4.98 -3.41
CA VAL A 103 4.44 -5.81 -4.00
C VAL A 103 5.46 -4.93 -4.72
N ILE A 104 6.73 -5.30 -4.62
CA ILE A 104 7.83 -4.64 -5.31
C ILE A 104 8.42 -5.60 -6.34
N ASP A 105 8.30 -5.24 -7.63
CA ASP A 105 8.82 -5.99 -8.78
C ASP A 105 9.95 -5.18 -9.45
N THR A 106 11.15 -5.27 -8.86
CA THR A 106 12.32 -4.52 -9.35
C THR A 106 12.75 -4.95 -10.75
N ALA A 107 12.50 -6.22 -11.13
CA ALA A 107 12.86 -6.74 -12.44
C ALA A 107 12.10 -6.05 -13.56
N ASN A 108 10.85 -5.62 -13.30
CA ASN A 108 10.00 -4.92 -14.25
C ASN A 108 9.84 -3.42 -13.92
N ASN A 109 10.66 -2.88 -13.01
CA ASN A 109 10.64 -1.48 -12.58
C ASN A 109 9.25 -0.97 -12.15
N ARG A 110 8.51 -1.77 -11.37
CA ARG A 110 7.15 -1.47 -10.95
C ARG A 110 6.83 -1.92 -9.53
N CYS A 111 5.83 -1.29 -8.92
CA CYS A 111 5.23 -1.72 -7.67
C CYS A 111 3.74 -1.93 -7.86
N LEU A 112 3.21 -3.09 -7.44
CA LEU A 112 1.77 -3.29 -7.33
C LEU A 112 1.26 -2.52 -6.12
N VAL A 113 0.20 -1.74 -6.30
CA VAL A 113 -0.43 -1.00 -5.21
C VAL A 113 -1.87 -1.46 -4.98
N SER A 114 -2.32 -1.30 -3.73
CA SER A 114 -3.72 -1.41 -3.35
C SER A 114 -4.29 -0.03 -3.03
N GLU A 115 -5.55 0.20 -3.37
CA GLU A 115 -6.16 1.52 -3.29
C GLU A 115 -7.68 1.48 -3.38
N SER A 116 -8.30 2.62 -3.07
CA SER A 116 -9.70 2.95 -3.31
C SER A 116 -9.77 4.34 -3.96
N ALA A 117 -10.89 4.72 -4.55
CA ALA A 117 -11.05 6.05 -5.12
C ALA A 117 -12.39 6.67 -4.71
N TYR A 118 -12.34 7.94 -4.25
CA TYR A 118 -13.53 8.67 -3.83
C TYR A 118 -14.58 8.69 -4.94
N ASN A 119 -15.82 8.30 -4.61
CA ASN A 119 -16.92 8.11 -5.55
C ASN A 119 -16.60 7.18 -6.76
N GLY A 120 -15.54 6.38 -6.67
CA GLY A 120 -15.09 5.47 -7.70
C GLY A 120 -15.13 4.01 -7.24
N TYR A 121 -14.04 3.27 -7.48
CA TYR A 121 -13.96 1.86 -7.08
C TYR A 121 -13.72 1.72 -5.58
N TYR A 122 -14.41 0.75 -4.98
CA TYR A 122 -14.31 0.43 -3.55
C TYR A 122 -12.93 -0.11 -3.17
N PHE A 123 -12.35 -0.97 -4.03
CA PHE A 123 -11.03 -1.57 -3.85
C PHE A 123 -10.44 -1.96 -5.20
N ARG A 124 -9.13 -1.74 -5.35
CA ARG A 124 -8.34 -2.23 -6.48
C ARG A 124 -6.94 -2.62 -6.01
N ALA A 125 -6.41 -3.76 -6.49
CA ALA A 125 -5.04 -4.21 -6.31
C ALA A 125 -4.50 -4.81 -7.63
N THR A 126 -4.68 -4.07 -8.73
CA THR A 126 -4.26 -4.44 -10.09
C THR A 126 -3.46 -3.34 -10.77
N HIS A 127 -3.27 -2.22 -10.09
CA HIS A 127 -2.56 -1.07 -10.60
C HIS A 127 -1.08 -1.15 -10.22
N TYR A 128 -0.22 -0.79 -11.19
CA TYR A 128 1.22 -0.70 -11.02
C TYR A 128 1.70 0.74 -11.15
N ILE A 129 2.47 1.20 -10.19
CA ILE A 129 3.23 2.46 -10.24
C ILE A 129 4.67 2.18 -10.62
N ASN A 130 5.38 3.19 -11.17
CA ASN A 130 6.79 3.05 -11.53
C ASN A 130 7.67 2.95 -10.26
N TYR A 131 8.53 1.92 -10.18
CA TYR A 131 9.40 1.69 -9.03
C TYR A 131 10.42 2.82 -8.83
N THR A 132 11.02 3.31 -9.91
CA THR A 132 12.11 4.30 -9.85
C THR A 132 11.60 5.71 -9.63
N THR A 133 10.51 6.10 -10.31
CA THR A 133 10.01 7.48 -10.32
C THR A 133 8.81 7.71 -9.43
N GLY A 134 8.13 6.63 -8.99
CA GLY A 134 6.86 6.72 -8.28
C GLY A 134 5.68 7.11 -9.18
N ASP A 135 5.91 7.29 -10.50
CA ASP A 135 4.86 7.72 -11.43
C ASP A 135 3.64 6.80 -11.36
N TYR A 136 2.47 7.43 -11.21
CA TYR A 136 1.20 6.74 -11.11
C TYR A 136 0.71 6.18 -12.45
N GLY A 137 1.21 6.71 -13.56
CA GLY A 137 0.97 6.20 -14.92
C GLY A 137 -0.26 6.78 -15.62
N TYR A 138 -1.16 7.46 -14.91
CA TYR A 138 -2.30 8.17 -15.51
C TYR A 138 -2.83 9.26 -14.56
N GLY A 139 -3.68 10.14 -15.10
CA GLY A 139 -4.16 11.31 -14.37
C GLY A 139 -3.11 12.44 -14.34
N ASN A 140 -3.43 13.52 -13.65
CA ASN A 140 -2.57 14.67 -13.49
C ASN A 140 -1.93 14.69 -12.08
N TYR A 141 -1.35 13.55 -11.68
CA TYR A 141 -0.77 13.40 -10.36
C TYR A 141 0.73 13.67 -10.35
N THR A 142 1.18 14.43 -9.35
CA THR A 142 2.60 14.66 -9.08
C THR A 142 3.02 13.82 -7.88
N PHE A 143 3.95 12.91 -8.07
CA PHE A 143 4.49 12.07 -6.99
C PHE A 143 5.25 12.93 -5.97
N GLN A 144 4.87 12.82 -4.70
CA GLN A 144 5.50 13.53 -3.59
C GLN A 144 6.53 12.67 -2.86
N GLY A 145 6.30 11.36 -2.77
CA GLY A 145 7.13 10.41 -2.04
C GLY A 145 6.34 9.34 -1.33
N TYR A 146 7.03 8.55 -0.51
CA TYR A 146 6.46 7.47 0.30
C TYR A 146 6.49 7.83 1.78
N ILE A 147 5.41 7.54 2.50
CA ILE A 147 5.37 7.49 3.96
C ILE A 147 5.59 6.03 4.37
N TYR A 148 6.60 5.76 5.18
CA TYR A 148 6.96 4.39 5.57
C TYR A 148 6.22 3.95 6.83
N ASN A 149 5.42 2.90 6.71
CA ASN A 149 4.77 2.28 7.84
C ASN A 149 5.82 1.53 8.70
N PRO A 150 6.06 1.94 9.95
CA PRO A 150 7.10 1.34 10.78
C PRO A 150 6.80 -0.09 11.22
N TYR A 151 5.57 -0.55 11.01
CA TYR A 151 5.13 -1.91 11.35
C TYR A 151 5.17 -2.87 10.16
N ALA A 152 5.39 -2.35 8.95
CA ALA A 152 5.60 -3.19 7.78
C ALA A 152 6.98 -3.86 7.85
N SER A 153 7.04 -5.17 7.62
CA SER A 153 8.30 -5.89 7.53
C SER A 153 9.01 -5.58 6.21
N ASP A 154 10.31 -5.37 6.24
CA ASP A 154 11.14 -5.29 5.02
C ASP A 154 11.32 -6.68 4.34
N ASP A 155 10.83 -7.76 4.95
CA ASP A 155 10.83 -9.09 4.33
C ASP A 155 9.79 -9.10 3.21
N PRO A 156 10.24 -9.23 1.95
CA PRO A 156 9.33 -9.27 0.81
C PRO A 156 8.56 -10.57 0.79
N GLY A 157 7.67 -10.87 1.65
CA GLY A 157 6.80 -12.05 1.61
C GLY A 157 6.88 -12.95 0.36
N PRO A 158 6.09 -13.97 0.19
CA PRO A 158 6.11 -14.77 -1.03
C PRO A 158 5.78 -13.90 -2.25
N ASP A 159 6.47 -14.15 -3.37
CA ASP A 159 6.17 -13.49 -4.65
C ASP A 159 4.64 -13.51 -4.92
N PRO A 160 4.10 -12.44 -5.49
CA PRO A 160 2.68 -12.39 -5.80
C PRO A 160 2.31 -13.51 -6.77
N PRO A 161 1.07 -14.02 -6.71
CA PRO A 161 0.58 -14.88 -7.74
C PRO A 161 0.67 -14.17 -9.11
N PRO A 162 0.97 -14.88 -10.19
CA PRO A 162 1.01 -14.29 -11.54
C PRO A 162 -0.31 -13.58 -11.83
N GLY A 163 -0.21 -12.38 -12.39
CA GLY A 163 -1.38 -11.59 -12.82
C GLY A 163 -2.24 -12.37 -13.85
N PRO A 164 -3.53 -12.05 -13.97
CA PRO A 164 -4.40 -12.67 -14.96
C PRO A 164 -3.83 -12.44 -16.38
N GLY A 165 -3.38 -13.51 -17.04
CA GLY A 165 -2.76 -13.49 -18.37
C GLY A 165 -1.27 -13.86 -18.42
N GLU A 166 -0.56 -13.90 -17.30
CA GLU A 166 0.79 -14.46 -17.24
C GLU A 166 0.69 -15.96 -16.88
N GLY A 167 1.11 -16.83 -17.77
CA GLY A 167 1.18 -18.27 -17.52
C GLY A 167 2.06 -18.56 -16.30
N PHE A 168 1.68 -19.56 -15.50
CA PHE A 168 2.43 -20.01 -14.33
C PHE A 168 3.86 -20.41 -14.74
N ASP A 169 4.85 -19.57 -14.43
CA ASP A 169 6.25 -19.84 -14.71
C ASP A 169 6.84 -20.74 -13.62
N ILE A 170 6.77 -22.06 -13.88
CA ILE A 170 7.36 -23.10 -13.03
C ILE A 170 8.85 -22.84 -12.72
N TRP A 171 9.59 -22.18 -13.62
CA TRP A 171 11.01 -21.91 -13.43
C TRP A 171 11.29 -20.79 -12.44
N LYS A 172 10.40 -19.78 -12.34
CA LYS A 172 10.46 -18.76 -11.26
C LYS A 172 10.21 -19.40 -9.90
N PHE A 173 9.25 -20.31 -9.82
CA PHE A 173 8.93 -21.03 -8.58
C PHE A 173 10.06 -21.95 -8.11
N LYS A 174 10.72 -22.66 -9.02
CA LYS A 174 11.90 -23.47 -8.71
C LYS A 174 13.06 -22.65 -8.17
N ARG A 175 13.33 -21.47 -8.75
CA ARG A 175 14.40 -20.58 -8.33
C ARG A 175 14.20 -20.04 -6.91
N LEU A 176 12.95 -19.85 -6.47
CA LEU A 176 12.58 -19.45 -5.10
C LEU A 176 12.84 -20.57 -4.09
N ILE A 177 12.48 -21.80 -4.43
CA ILE A 177 12.72 -22.98 -3.58
C ILE A 177 14.21 -23.20 -3.40
N ASP A 178 15.00 -23.05 -4.44
CA ASP A 178 16.45 -23.23 -4.39
C ASP A 178 17.13 -22.15 -3.54
N LYS A 179 16.74 -20.87 -3.67
CA LYS A 179 17.25 -19.79 -2.80
C LYS A 179 16.89 -19.97 -1.31
N ARG A 180 15.76 -20.62 -0.98
CA ARG A 180 15.41 -20.95 0.41
C ARG A 180 16.27 -22.07 0.97
N LYS A 181 16.61 -23.09 0.17
CA LYS A 181 17.51 -24.19 0.58
C LYS A 181 18.90 -23.69 0.91
N ASP A 182 19.42 -22.73 0.14
CA ASP A 182 20.75 -22.15 0.37
C ASP A 182 20.83 -21.35 1.69
N ARG A 183 19.74 -20.72 2.13
CA ARG A 183 19.67 -20.01 3.43
C ARG A 183 19.54 -20.92 4.65
N ILE A 184 19.02 -22.13 4.49
CA ILE A 184 18.83 -23.10 5.59
C ILE A 184 20.13 -23.90 5.87
N ASN A 185 21.02 -24.01 4.88
CA ASN A 185 22.26 -24.81 4.99
C ASN A 185 23.49 -23.98 5.40
N THR A 186 23.32 -22.74 5.87
CA THR A 186 24.41 -21.86 6.34
C THR A 186 24.42 -21.66 7.86
N TRP A 187 24.02 -22.71 8.65
CA TRP A 187 24.23 -22.80 10.12
C TRP A 187 24.97 -24.06 10.49
#